data_1f8b478dc02e477265594641522cb092
#
_entry.id   1f8b478dc02e477265594641522cb092
#
_cell.length_a   1.000
_cell.length_b   1.000
_cell.length_c   1.000
_cell.angle_alpha   90.00
_cell.angle_beta   90.00
_cell.angle_gamma   90.00
#
_symmetry.space_group_name_H-M   'P 1'
#
loop_
_entity.id
_entity.type
_entity.pdbx_description
1 polymer ?
#
loop_
_entity_poly.entity_id
_entity_poly.type
_entity_poly.pdbx_seq_one_letter_code
_entity_poly.pdbx_strand_id
1 'polypeptide(L)'
;LTDCSPIVIAHEKGFFRKYGINSKVTKGANWAAIRDNLSSGSLQATHMLIGMPLASTMGLAGSPKKPMVIPWLMNRNGQAITLKTEWKGKVASDPKALKPFVEQAKKLGEPLTFAKTFPPGTHAMWMRYYLAAGGIDPDKVITLITVPPAQMVANMKIGKRDGFCVGEPWGARSIADKIGYTSVTTQDI
;
A
#
# COMPACT_ATOMS: atom_id res chain seq x y z
N LEU A 1 -6.05 -7.87 2.55
CA LEU A 1 -6.34 -7.08 1.36
C LEU A 1 -7.32 -7.82 0.46
N THR A 2 -8.26 -7.11 -0.16
CA THR A 2 -9.30 -7.69 -1.03
C THR A 2 -8.77 -8.14 -2.39
N ASP A 3 -7.63 -7.63 -2.79
CA ASP A 3 -6.94 -7.92 -4.05
C ASP A 3 -6.49 -9.39 -4.20
N CYS A 4 -6.39 -10.16 -3.11
CA CYS A 4 -6.09 -11.60 -3.16
C CYS A 4 -7.33 -12.49 -3.40
N SER A 5 -8.53 -11.90 -3.49
CA SER A 5 -9.79 -12.65 -3.60
C SER A 5 -9.83 -13.67 -4.74
N PRO A 6 -9.31 -13.42 -5.96
CA PRO A 6 -9.33 -14.41 -7.03
C PRO A 6 -8.60 -15.71 -6.65
N ILE A 7 -7.46 -15.62 -5.97
CA ILE A 7 -6.71 -16.81 -5.52
C ILE A 7 -7.50 -17.57 -4.44
N VAL A 8 -8.05 -16.84 -3.46
CA VAL A 8 -8.83 -17.45 -2.37
C VAL A 8 -10.06 -18.15 -2.93
N ILE A 9 -10.80 -17.48 -3.82
CA ILE A 9 -12.00 -18.08 -4.46
C ILE A 9 -11.63 -19.29 -5.28
N ALA A 10 -10.54 -19.24 -6.04
CA ALA A 10 -10.09 -20.38 -6.85
C ALA A 10 -9.73 -21.60 -5.98
N HIS A 11 -9.17 -21.36 -4.81
CA HIS A 11 -8.90 -22.42 -3.83
C HIS A 11 -10.17 -22.98 -3.21
N GLU A 12 -11.02 -22.13 -2.63
CA GLU A 12 -12.23 -22.52 -1.89
C GLU A 12 -13.28 -23.18 -2.80
N LYS A 13 -13.40 -22.72 -4.04
CA LYS A 13 -14.33 -23.29 -5.03
C LYS A 13 -13.75 -24.50 -5.79
N GLY A 14 -12.54 -24.93 -5.47
CA GLY A 14 -11.91 -26.10 -6.07
C GLY A 14 -11.46 -25.90 -7.52
N PHE A 15 -11.36 -24.65 -8.00
CA PHE A 15 -10.92 -24.39 -9.37
C PHE A 15 -9.48 -24.85 -9.61
N PHE A 16 -8.58 -24.70 -8.65
CA PHE A 16 -7.23 -25.24 -8.75
C PHE A 16 -7.25 -26.79 -8.88
N ARG A 17 -8.07 -27.46 -8.06
CA ARG A 17 -8.20 -28.92 -8.09
C ARG A 17 -8.74 -29.42 -9.42
N LYS A 18 -9.69 -28.67 -10.05
CA LYS A 18 -10.23 -28.99 -11.38
C LYS A 18 -9.13 -29.11 -12.44
N TYR A 19 -8.04 -28.38 -12.28
CA TYR A 19 -6.87 -28.39 -13.17
C TYR A 19 -5.69 -29.19 -12.60
N GLY A 20 -5.93 -30.10 -11.65
CA GLY A 20 -4.91 -30.98 -11.08
C GLY A 20 -3.96 -30.31 -10.08
N ILE A 21 -4.25 -29.09 -9.64
CA ILE A 21 -3.41 -28.35 -8.69
C ILE A 21 -3.93 -28.55 -7.26
N ASN A 22 -3.14 -29.21 -6.42
CA ASN A 22 -3.42 -29.31 -4.98
C ASN A 22 -2.88 -28.07 -4.27
N SER A 23 -3.68 -27.02 -4.18
CA SER A 23 -3.28 -25.73 -3.62
C SER A 23 -3.42 -25.67 -2.10
N LYS A 24 -2.52 -24.95 -1.45
CA LYS A 24 -2.62 -24.53 -0.06
C LYS A 24 -2.44 -23.02 0.00
N VAL A 25 -3.48 -22.30 0.38
CA VAL A 25 -3.42 -20.85 0.53
C VAL A 25 -3.03 -20.48 1.96
N THR A 26 -2.00 -19.67 2.11
CA THR A 26 -1.49 -19.22 3.41
C THR A 26 -1.40 -17.70 3.47
N LYS A 27 -1.60 -17.13 4.66
CA LYS A 27 -1.48 -15.70 4.91
C LYS A 27 -0.03 -15.31 5.13
N GLY A 28 0.50 -14.38 4.35
CA GLY A 28 1.82 -13.78 4.58
C GLY A 28 1.79 -12.70 5.66
N ALA A 29 2.86 -12.58 6.42
CA ALA A 29 2.98 -11.60 7.50
C ALA A 29 3.09 -10.14 6.97
N ASN A 30 3.87 -9.96 5.91
CA ASN A 30 4.11 -8.68 5.26
C ASN A 30 4.65 -8.90 3.84
N TRP A 31 4.78 -7.83 3.06
CA TRP A 31 5.24 -7.93 1.68
C TRP A 31 6.69 -8.39 1.52
N ALA A 32 7.59 -8.03 2.43
CA ALA A 32 8.96 -8.51 2.41
C ALA A 32 9.03 -10.04 2.58
N ALA A 33 8.33 -10.57 3.59
CA ALA A 33 8.27 -12.01 3.82
C ALA A 33 7.66 -12.77 2.64
N ILE A 34 6.61 -12.22 2.00
CA ILE A 34 6.00 -12.82 0.79
C ILE A 34 7.03 -12.87 -0.35
N ARG A 35 7.74 -11.78 -0.61
CA ARG A 35 8.80 -11.73 -1.62
C ARG A 35 9.89 -12.75 -1.36
N ASP A 36 10.36 -12.80 -0.13
CA ASP A 36 11.48 -13.67 0.25
C ASP A 36 11.09 -15.16 0.20
N ASN A 37 9.89 -15.50 0.62
CA ASN A 37 9.35 -16.85 0.53
C ASN A 37 9.17 -17.31 -0.93
N LEU A 38 8.74 -16.42 -1.83
CA LEU A 38 8.69 -16.73 -3.26
C LEU A 38 10.10 -16.87 -3.84
N SER A 39 11.03 -15.99 -3.49
CA SER A 39 12.42 -16.01 -3.96
C SER A 39 13.17 -17.26 -3.52
N SER A 40 12.90 -17.76 -2.33
CA SER A 40 13.48 -19.00 -1.77
C SER A 40 12.83 -20.28 -2.28
N GLY A 41 11.65 -20.19 -2.92
CA GLY A 41 10.84 -21.35 -3.33
C GLY A 41 9.95 -21.93 -2.24
N SER A 42 9.90 -21.32 -1.05
CA SER A 42 8.97 -21.70 0.02
C SER A 42 7.51 -21.43 -0.36
N LEU A 43 7.26 -20.50 -1.27
CA LEU A 43 6.01 -20.29 -2.00
C LEU A 43 6.25 -20.53 -3.49
N GLN A 44 5.30 -21.21 -4.13
CA GLN A 44 5.34 -21.46 -5.58
C GLN A 44 4.71 -20.31 -6.36
N ALA A 45 3.72 -19.65 -5.78
CA ALA A 45 3.03 -18.50 -6.37
C ALA A 45 2.46 -17.58 -5.29
N THR A 46 2.25 -16.33 -5.63
CA THR A 46 1.58 -15.36 -4.76
C THR A 46 1.05 -14.18 -5.60
N HIS A 47 0.10 -13.42 -5.05
CA HIS A 47 -0.15 -12.09 -5.60
C HIS A 47 0.89 -11.10 -5.06
N MET A 48 1.23 -10.10 -5.86
CA MET A 48 2.16 -9.04 -5.49
C MET A 48 1.74 -7.69 -6.09
N LEU A 49 2.16 -6.61 -5.45
CA LEU A 49 2.14 -5.28 -6.05
C LEU A 49 3.09 -5.28 -7.25
N ILE A 50 2.65 -4.75 -8.40
CA ILE A 50 3.36 -4.87 -9.69
C ILE A 50 4.83 -4.40 -9.65
N GLY A 51 5.17 -3.43 -8.82
CA GLY A 51 6.56 -2.99 -8.65
C GLY A 51 7.48 -4.01 -7.96
N MET A 52 6.94 -4.97 -7.22
CA MET A 52 7.73 -5.93 -6.45
C MET A 52 8.44 -6.97 -7.33
N PRO A 53 7.76 -7.69 -8.25
CA PRO A 53 8.43 -8.63 -9.13
C PRO A 53 9.41 -7.94 -10.08
N LEU A 54 9.13 -6.72 -10.52
CA LEU A 54 10.06 -5.92 -11.32
C LEU A 54 11.34 -5.59 -10.53
N ALA A 55 11.18 -5.08 -9.31
CA ALA A 55 12.32 -4.77 -8.42
C ALA A 55 13.15 -6.01 -8.09
N SER A 56 12.52 -7.16 -7.85
CA SER A 56 13.21 -8.42 -7.61
C SER A 56 13.98 -8.90 -8.85
N THR A 57 13.40 -8.78 -10.02
CA THR A 57 14.09 -9.16 -11.28
C THR A 57 15.31 -8.28 -11.52
N MET A 58 15.25 -7.00 -11.15
CA MET A 58 16.34 -6.05 -11.33
C MET A 58 17.34 -6.00 -10.15
N GLY A 59 16.97 -6.55 -8.98
CA GLY A 59 17.78 -6.44 -7.76
C GLY A 59 17.73 -5.05 -7.13
N LEU A 60 16.58 -4.37 -7.19
CA LEU A 60 16.38 -3.01 -6.69
C LEU A 60 15.63 -2.95 -5.37
N ALA A 61 15.70 -1.80 -4.70
CA ALA A 61 14.96 -1.47 -3.48
C ALA A 61 15.09 -2.53 -2.36
N GLY A 62 16.29 -3.07 -2.18
CA GLY A 62 16.57 -4.09 -1.17
C GLY A 62 15.99 -5.47 -1.50
N SER A 63 15.57 -5.69 -2.73
CA SER A 63 15.15 -7.02 -3.20
C SER A 63 16.34 -7.82 -3.69
N PRO A 64 16.43 -9.14 -3.36
CA PRO A 64 17.42 -10.00 -4.00
C PRO A 64 17.17 -10.04 -5.51
N LYS A 65 18.24 -10.08 -6.30
CA LYS A 65 18.13 -10.22 -7.76
C LYS A 65 17.65 -11.63 -8.10
N LYS A 66 16.35 -11.77 -8.29
CA LYS A 66 15.70 -13.04 -8.62
C LYS A 66 14.63 -12.80 -9.67
N PRO A 67 14.75 -13.35 -10.88
CA PRO A 67 13.71 -13.24 -11.91
C PRO A 67 12.38 -13.80 -11.43
N MET A 68 11.32 -13.08 -11.70
CA MET A 68 9.95 -13.49 -11.38
C MET A 68 9.08 -13.42 -12.64
N VAL A 69 8.18 -14.38 -12.79
CA VAL A 69 7.20 -14.43 -13.88
C VAL A 69 5.87 -13.85 -13.40
N ILE A 70 5.28 -12.98 -14.19
CA ILE A 70 3.96 -12.41 -13.95
C ILE A 70 3.00 -13.04 -14.95
N PRO A 71 2.23 -14.09 -14.58
CA PRO A 71 1.36 -14.79 -15.51
C PRO A 71 0.11 -13.99 -15.90
N TRP A 72 -0.40 -13.14 -15.00
CA TRP A 72 -1.50 -12.24 -15.28
C TRP A 72 -1.59 -11.06 -14.31
N LEU A 73 -2.35 -10.02 -14.68
CA LEU A 73 -2.76 -8.93 -13.81
C LEU A 73 -4.12 -9.27 -13.20
N MET A 74 -4.16 -9.52 -11.90
CA MET A 74 -5.34 -10.02 -11.19
C MET A 74 -6.45 -8.97 -11.04
N ASN A 75 -6.06 -7.70 -10.86
CA ASN A 75 -6.97 -6.58 -10.67
C ASN A 75 -6.29 -5.25 -11.04
N ARG A 76 -7.10 -4.21 -11.11
CA ARG A 76 -6.65 -2.82 -11.28
C ARG A 76 -7.31 -1.95 -10.21
N ASN A 77 -6.67 -0.83 -9.86
CA ASN A 77 -7.16 0.11 -8.84
C ASN A 77 -7.33 -0.53 -7.45
N GLY A 78 -8.32 -0.13 -6.67
CA GLY A 78 -8.61 -0.68 -5.34
C GLY A 78 -7.66 -0.21 -4.24
N GLN A 79 -6.85 0.83 -4.49
CA GLN A 79 -6.03 1.49 -3.50
C GLN A 79 -6.56 2.89 -3.24
N ALA A 80 -6.33 3.39 -2.03
CA ALA A 80 -6.75 4.73 -1.65
C ALA A 80 -5.69 5.43 -0.81
N ILE A 81 -5.69 6.75 -0.89
CA ILE A 81 -4.97 7.61 0.03
C ILE A 81 -5.96 8.07 1.08
N THR A 82 -5.73 7.63 2.30
CA THR A 82 -6.53 7.94 3.48
C THR A 82 -5.77 8.95 4.32
N LEU A 83 -6.43 10.06 4.67
CA LEU A 83 -5.90 11.10 5.53
C LEU A 83 -6.66 11.14 6.85
N LYS A 84 -6.05 11.72 7.88
CA LYS A 84 -6.66 11.88 9.21
C LYS A 84 -7.91 12.76 9.16
N THR A 85 -8.91 12.42 9.95
CA THR A 85 -10.23 13.10 9.97
C THR A 85 -10.16 14.60 10.24
N GLU A 86 -9.16 15.09 10.98
CA GLU A 86 -8.94 16.51 11.29
C GLU A 86 -8.79 17.39 10.03
N TRP A 87 -8.42 16.80 8.91
CA TRP A 87 -8.28 17.50 7.63
C TRP A 87 -9.50 17.37 6.73
N LYS A 88 -10.51 16.61 7.14
CA LYS A 88 -11.73 16.46 6.37
C LYS A 88 -12.39 17.84 6.14
N GLY A 89 -12.70 18.15 4.89
CA GLY A 89 -13.24 19.44 4.48
C GLY A 89 -12.19 20.54 4.28
N LYS A 90 -10.94 20.34 4.74
CA LYS A 90 -9.80 21.26 4.52
C LYS A 90 -8.90 20.76 3.39
N VAL A 91 -8.65 19.48 3.36
CA VAL A 91 -7.90 18.78 2.31
C VAL A 91 -8.87 17.79 1.67
N ALA A 92 -9.38 18.14 0.51
CA ALA A 92 -10.25 17.26 -0.28
C ALA A 92 -9.39 16.31 -1.15
N SER A 93 -9.72 16.13 -2.40
CA SER A 93 -8.92 15.35 -3.37
C SER A 93 -7.70 16.11 -3.90
N ASP A 94 -7.67 17.44 -3.79
CA ASP A 94 -6.54 18.25 -4.28
C ASP A 94 -5.37 18.22 -3.28
N PRO A 95 -4.24 17.59 -3.64
CA PRO A 95 -3.08 17.51 -2.76
C PRO A 95 -2.41 18.85 -2.48
N LYS A 96 -2.68 19.90 -3.28
CA LYS A 96 -2.15 21.26 -3.05
C LYS A 96 -2.65 21.83 -1.72
N ALA A 97 -3.89 21.48 -1.33
CA ALA A 97 -4.46 21.89 -0.06
C ALA A 97 -3.74 21.31 1.18
N LEU A 98 -2.93 20.27 0.99
CA LEU A 98 -2.10 19.67 2.05
C LEU A 98 -0.83 20.51 2.34
N LYS A 99 -0.36 21.28 1.37
CA LYS A 99 0.92 21.99 1.46
C LYS A 99 1.04 22.92 2.68
N PRO A 100 0.06 23.77 3.05
CA PRO A 100 0.15 24.60 4.24
C PRO A 100 0.35 23.80 5.54
N PHE A 101 -0.27 22.63 5.67
CA PHE A 101 -0.11 21.75 6.83
C PHE A 101 1.30 21.14 6.90
N VAL A 102 1.87 20.76 5.75
CA VAL A 102 3.24 20.27 5.64
C VAL A 102 4.24 21.36 6.06
N GLU A 103 4.07 22.58 5.54
CA GLU A 103 4.94 23.71 5.86
C GLU A 103 4.86 24.10 7.34
N GLN A 104 3.68 24.10 7.92
CA GLN A 104 3.48 24.36 9.34
C GLN A 104 4.16 23.30 10.20
N ALA A 105 3.93 22.03 9.92
CA ALA A 105 4.56 20.91 10.64
C ALA A 105 6.09 20.96 10.57
N LYS A 106 6.63 21.27 9.39
CA LYS A 106 8.08 21.46 9.20
C LYS A 106 8.63 22.61 10.05
N LYS A 107 7.94 23.76 10.12
CA LYS A 107 8.34 24.90 10.95
C LYS A 107 8.37 24.56 12.44
N LEU A 108 7.48 23.67 12.88
CA LEU A 108 7.42 23.20 14.26
C LEU A 108 8.45 22.10 14.57
N GLY A 109 9.23 21.63 13.58
CA GLY A 109 10.18 20.54 13.75
C GLY A 109 9.55 19.15 13.83
N GLU A 110 8.26 19.04 13.54
CA GLU A 110 7.47 17.80 13.60
C GLU A 110 6.91 17.45 12.20
N PRO A 111 7.75 16.97 11.28
CA PRO A 111 7.31 16.70 9.91
C PRO A 111 6.19 15.68 9.87
N LEU A 112 5.20 15.92 9.02
CA LEU A 112 4.08 15.00 8.83
C LEU A 112 4.59 13.61 8.42
N THR A 113 3.94 12.57 8.93
CA THR A 113 4.32 11.19 8.69
C THR A 113 3.24 10.44 7.93
N PHE A 114 3.60 9.97 6.73
CA PHE A 114 2.74 9.12 5.89
C PHE A 114 3.24 7.69 5.86
N ALA A 115 2.33 6.74 5.69
CA ALA A 115 2.68 5.34 5.63
C ALA A 115 2.37 4.72 4.25
N LYS A 116 3.25 3.82 3.84
CA LYS A 116 3.12 2.95 2.67
C LYS A 116 3.44 1.52 3.06
N THR A 117 3.11 0.55 2.22
CA THR A 117 3.25 -0.86 2.60
C THR A 117 4.63 -1.45 2.31
N PHE A 118 5.26 -1.02 1.22
CA PHE A 118 6.56 -1.55 0.80
C PHE A 118 7.24 -0.59 -0.19
N PRO A 119 8.59 -0.38 -0.14
CA PRO A 119 9.28 0.61 -0.95
C PRO A 119 9.06 0.49 -2.47
N PRO A 120 9.21 -0.68 -3.11
CA PRO A 120 9.00 -0.83 -4.55
C PRO A 120 7.53 -1.10 -4.91
N GLY A 121 6.60 -1.04 -3.94
CA GLY A 121 5.18 -1.29 -4.18
C GLY A 121 4.45 -0.06 -4.71
N THR A 122 3.33 -0.30 -5.40
CA THR A 122 2.48 0.76 -5.99
C THR A 122 1.97 1.76 -4.96
N HIS A 123 1.72 1.35 -3.71
CA HIS A 123 1.31 2.27 -2.63
C HIS A 123 2.35 3.36 -2.36
N ALA A 124 3.65 3.04 -2.45
CA ALA A 124 4.71 4.04 -2.30
C ALA A 124 4.73 5.01 -3.49
N MET A 125 4.51 4.49 -4.70
CA MET A 125 4.48 5.29 -5.92
C MET A 125 3.27 6.25 -5.92
N TRP A 126 2.09 5.77 -5.58
CA TRP A 126 0.87 6.59 -5.49
C TRP A 126 0.98 7.68 -4.43
N MET A 127 1.50 7.35 -3.25
CA MET A 127 1.70 8.35 -2.21
C MET A 127 2.69 9.43 -2.65
N ARG A 128 3.79 9.06 -3.29
CA ARG A 128 4.77 9.99 -3.85
C ARG A 128 4.18 10.86 -4.96
N TYR A 129 3.43 10.24 -5.87
CA TYR A 129 2.76 10.95 -6.95
C TYR A 129 1.77 11.99 -6.41
N TYR A 130 0.91 11.59 -5.48
CA TYR A 130 -0.05 12.47 -4.82
C TYR A 130 0.62 13.67 -4.15
N LEU A 131 1.65 13.43 -3.35
CA LEU A 131 2.39 14.51 -2.67
C LEU A 131 3.09 15.44 -3.67
N ALA A 132 3.74 14.87 -4.68
CA ALA A 132 4.44 15.65 -5.71
C ALA A 132 3.47 16.50 -6.55
N ALA A 133 2.28 15.98 -6.87
CA ALA A 133 1.22 16.74 -7.55
C ALA A 133 0.75 17.96 -6.71
N GLY A 134 0.85 17.87 -5.38
CA GLY A 134 0.63 18.98 -4.45
C GLY A 134 1.83 19.93 -4.31
N GLY A 135 2.93 19.70 -5.03
CA GLY A 135 4.17 20.47 -4.89
C GLY A 135 4.89 20.20 -3.58
N ILE A 136 4.71 19.00 -3.00
CA ILE A 136 5.32 18.53 -1.76
C ILE A 136 6.40 17.51 -2.14
N ASP A 137 7.66 17.81 -1.84
CA ASP A 137 8.77 16.86 -2.02
C ASP A 137 8.73 15.79 -0.92
N PRO A 138 8.37 14.52 -1.26
CA PRO A 138 8.19 13.48 -0.25
C PRO A 138 9.51 13.04 0.41
N ASP A 139 10.65 13.41 -0.13
CA ASP A 139 11.95 13.02 0.42
C ASP A 139 12.57 14.12 1.31
N LYS A 140 12.04 15.36 1.26
CA LYS A 140 12.63 16.51 1.96
C LYS A 140 11.78 17.09 3.08
N VAL A 141 10.47 16.98 2.97
CA VAL A 141 9.58 17.78 3.85
C VAL A 141 8.58 16.96 4.64
N ILE A 142 8.51 15.64 4.39
CA ILE A 142 7.69 14.70 5.16
C ILE A 142 8.49 13.45 5.52
N THR A 143 7.94 12.63 6.40
CA THR A 143 8.45 11.29 6.70
C THR A 143 7.57 10.24 6.04
N LEU A 144 8.14 9.43 5.15
CA LEU A 144 7.41 8.34 4.48
C LEU A 144 7.92 6.98 4.97
N ILE A 145 7.14 6.31 5.79
CA ILE A 145 7.54 5.06 6.43
C ILE A 145 6.85 3.83 5.85
N THR A 146 7.44 2.66 6.11
CA THR A 146 6.87 1.37 5.74
C THR A 146 6.11 0.77 6.93
N VAL A 147 4.82 0.45 6.73
CA VAL A 147 3.96 -0.16 7.74
C VAL A 147 3.22 -1.34 7.13
N PRO A 148 3.16 -2.51 7.78
CA PRO A 148 2.32 -3.62 7.34
C PRO A 148 0.84 -3.21 7.25
N PRO A 149 0.08 -3.65 6.23
CA PRO A 149 -1.30 -3.23 6.02
C PRO A 149 -2.19 -3.34 7.26
N ALA A 150 -2.11 -4.45 7.98
CA ALA A 150 -2.92 -4.69 9.17
C ALA A 150 -2.65 -3.73 10.34
N GLN A 151 -1.53 -2.99 10.30
CA GLN A 151 -1.14 -2.03 11.34
C GLN A 151 -1.46 -0.58 10.96
N MET A 152 -1.91 -0.30 9.73
CA MET A 152 -2.16 1.06 9.23
C MET A 152 -3.17 1.80 10.10
N VAL A 153 -4.33 1.20 10.33
CA VAL A 153 -5.44 1.79 11.09
C VAL A 153 -5.04 2.03 12.55
N ALA A 154 -4.42 1.04 13.20
CA ALA A 154 -3.98 1.17 14.58
C ALA A 154 -2.95 2.31 14.77
N ASN A 155 -1.98 2.42 13.85
CA ASN A 155 -0.99 3.49 13.88
C ASN A 155 -1.60 4.88 13.65
N MET A 156 -2.62 5.00 12.81
CA MET A 156 -3.35 6.25 12.62
C MET A 156 -4.16 6.61 13.87
N LYS A 157 -4.83 5.63 14.48
CA LYS A 157 -5.66 5.82 15.68
C LYS A 157 -4.89 6.41 16.87
N ILE A 158 -3.64 6.02 17.04
CA ILE A 158 -2.77 6.56 18.12
C ILE A 158 -2.02 7.83 17.72
N GLY A 159 -2.41 8.48 16.62
CA GLY A 159 -1.84 9.76 16.19
C GLY A 159 -0.42 9.68 15.59
N LYS A 160 0.12 8.48 15.38
CA LYS A 160 1.47 8.30 14.84
C LYS A 160 1.56 8.47 13.32
N ARG A 161 0.44 8.73 12.63
CA ARG A 161 0.39 8.87 11.17
C ARG A 161 -0.65 9.89 10.78
N ASP A 162 -0.31 10.69 9.79
CA ASP A 162 -1.18 11.72 9.23
C ASP A 162 -1.99 11.21 8.04
N GLY A 163 -1.50 10.15 7.40
CA GLY A 163 -2.17 9.47 6.31
C GLY A 163 -1.42 8.22 5.86
N PHE A 164 -2.04 7.47 4.98
CA PHE A 164 -1.44 6.28 4.39
C PHE A 164 -2.00 5.97 3.00
N CYS A 165 -1.23 5.25 2.20
CA CYS A 165 -1.71 4.61 0.99
C CYS A 165 -1.64 3.09 1.15
N VAL A 166 -2.77 2.43 0.96
CA VAL A 166 -2.90 0.98 1.08
C VAL A 166 -4.14 0.50 0.30
N GLY A 167 -4.17 -0.79 -0.07
CA GLY A 167 -5.37 -1.42 -0.63
C GLY A 167 -6.46 -1.62 0.42
N GLU A 168 -7.71 -1.69 -0.05
CA GLU A 168 -8.85 -1.94 0.83
C GLU A 168 -8.74 -3.33 1.53
N PRO A 169 -9.33 -3.49 2.73
CA PRO A 169 -10.39 -2.67 3.35
C PRO A 169 -9.89 -1.64 4.39
N TRP A 170 -8.64 -1.26 4.40
CA TRP A 170 -8.06 -0.46 5.50
C TRP A 170 -8.50 1.01 5.46
N GLY A 171 -8.70 1.57 4.26
CA GLY A 171 -9.32 2.89 4.10
C GLY A 171 -10.75 2.90 4.66
N ALA A 172 -11.58 1.95 4.22
CA ALA A 172 -12.95 1.78 4.71
C ALA A 172 -13.00 1.56 6.23
N ARG A 173 -12.05 0.81 6.79
CA ARG A 173 -11.96 0.61 8.24
C ARG A 173 -11.65 1.92 8.98
N SER A 174 -10.75 2.76 8.47
CA SER A 174 -10.46 4.06 9.08
C SER A 174 -11.68 4.98 9.08
N ILE A 175 -12.50 4.93 8.04
CA ILE A 175 -13.76 5.67 7.96
C ILE A 175 -14.76 5.16 9.01
N ALA A 176 -14.92 3.84 9.11
CA ALA A 176 -15.80 3.22 10.10
C ALA A 176 -15.39 3.56 11.55
N ASP A 177 -14.09 3.58 11.82
CA ASP A 177 -13.53 3.96 13.13
C ASP A 177 -13.49 5.49 13.34
N LYS A 178 -13.95 6.30 12.37
CA LYS A 178 -14.02 7.78 12.40
C LYS A 178 -12.65 8.48 12.60
N ILE A 179 -11.58 7.85 12.21
CA ILE A 179 -10.21 8.37 12.38
C ILE A 179 -9.58 8.85 11.08
N GLY A 180 -10.16 8.49 9.94
CA GLY A 180 -9.68 8.88 8.62
C GLY A 180 -10.80 9.05 7.62
N TYR A 181 -10.46 9.61 6.46
CA TYR A 181 -11.32 9.72 5.29
C TYR A 181 -10.51 9.44 4.03
N THR A 182 -11.16 8.95 2.99
CA THR A 182 -10.54 8.80 1.68
C THR A 182 -10.42 10.18 1.03
N SER A 183 -9.19 10.62 0.79
CA SER A 183 -8.91 11.84 0.04
C SER A 183 -9.06 11.59 -1.46
N VAL A 184 -8.44 10.51 -1.93
CA VAL A 184 -8.44 10.15 -3.35
C VAL A 184 -8.27 8.63 -3.49
N THR A 185 -8.89 8.06 -4.51
CA THR A 185 -8.67 6.67 -4.92
C THR A 185 -7.69 6.60 -6.09
N THR A 186 -7.12 5.42 -6.34
CA THR A 186 -6.25 5.21 -7.51
C THR A 186 -7.02 5.19 -8.84
N GLN A 187 -8.33 5.32 -8.80
CA GLN A 187 -9.16 5.54 -9.98
C GLN A 187 -9.19 7.02 -10.39
N ASP A 188 -8.90 7.92 -9.45
CA ASP A 188 -9.01 9.38 -9.62
C ASP A 188 -7.66 10.00 -10.01
N ILE A 189 -6.55 9.23 -9.98
CA ILE A 189 -5.17 9.69 -10.25
C ILE A 189 -4.44 8.82 -11.26
#